data_32431d4e476759dc2e927ef84e9100f1
#
_entry.id   32431d4e476759dc2e927ef84e9100f1
#
_cell.length_a   1.000
_cell.length_b   1.000
_cell.length_c   1.000
_cell.angle_alpha   90.00
_cell.angle_beta   90.00
_cell.angle_gamma   90.00
#
_symmetry.space_group_name_H-M   'P 1'
#
loop_
_entity.id
_entity.type
_entity.pdbx_description
1 polymer ?
#
loop_
_entity_poly.entity_id
_entity_poly.type
_entity_poly.pdbx_seq_one_letter_code
_entity_poly.pdbx_strand_id
1 'polypeptide(L)'
;MKRIVCWTFILTSAGFAQQMAVQRPKITGIDHVDFYTSNEQANNHLYAEVLGLPSALPLETGQLQRFVIGKQWVGYSAAPDAKATNRMDHVAFSTEDCDALRVYLAAHGVKVRESAGRSKEGRSFRVNDPEGNVIEFVQPSGAIRAKPSGQGEALRARPDPVSRRLIHTGFIVRDRAAEDHFYKDILGFRLYWHGGMKDGQTDWAAMQVPDGTDWLEYMLNIDANPDLQTTGVMNHISLGVRDMKEAVAKMEAHGWKPHDKDDHSEIGKDGKWQFDVFDPDFTRVELMEFTPTQKPCCSDFQGPHPSEK
;
A
#
# COMPACT_ATOMS: atom_id res chain seq x y z
N MET A 1 -83.83 7.67 21.75
CA MET A 1 -82.98 7.52 20.52
C MET A 1 -81.55 7.77 20.92
N LYS A 2 -80.73 6.68 21.04
CA LYS A 2 -79.33 6.74 21.38
C LYS A 2 -78.51 6.64 20.08
N ARG A 3 -77.75 7.66 19.74
CA ARG A 3 -76.76 7.65 18.61
C ARG A 3 -75.50 7.00 19.02
N ILE A 4 -75.12 5.90 18.35
CA ILE A 4 -73.82 5.24 18.50
C ILE A 4 -72.87 5.90 17.49
N VAL A 5 -71.79 6.53 17.99
CA VAL A 5 -70.70 7.07 17.15
C VAL A 5 -69.63 6.01 17.05
N CYS A 6 -69.46 5.48 15.84
CA CYS A 6 -68.39 4.50 15.53
C CYS A 6 -67.11 5.25 15.17
N TRP A 7 -66.07 5.10 16.00
CA TRP A 7 -64.73 5.61 15.73
C TRP A 7 -63.93 4.56 14.94
N THR A 8 -63.63 4.88 13.67
CA THR A 8 -62.77 4.06 12.85
C THR A 8 -61.33 4.47 13.11
N PHE A 9 -60.55 3.59 13.75
CA PHE A 9 -59.10 3.75 13.89
C PHE A 9 -58.43 3.35 12.58
N ILE A 10 -57.84 4.32 11.88
CA ILE A 10 -56.96 4.06 10.75
C ILE A 10 -55.57 3.80 11.32
N LEU A 11 -55.14 2.54 11.33
CA LEU A 11 -53.73 2.13 11.63
C LEU A 11 -52.90 2.44 10.40
N THR A 12 -52.17 3.54 10.41
CA THR A 12 -51.10 3.80 9.44
C THR A 12 -49.88 2.96 9.84
N SER A 13 -49.66 1.85 9.16
CA SER A 13 -48.42 1.08 9.21
C SER A 13 -47.34 1.86 8.51
N ALA A 14 -46.51 2.59 9.28
CA ALA A 14 -45.27 3.15 8.82
C ALA A 14 -44.30 1.96 8.56
N GLY A 15 -44.19 1.55 7.31
CA GLY A 15 -43.20 0.59 6.86
C GLY A 15 -41.80 1.24 7.00
N PHE A 16 -41.10 0.93 8.05
CA PHE A 16 -39.66 1.14 8.10
C PHE A 16 -39.03 0.26 7.03
N ALA A 17 -38.74 0.82 5.86
CA ALA A 17 -37.82 0.21 4.93
C ALA A 17 -36.45 0.15 5.65
N GLN A 18 -36.09 -1.02 6.18
CA GLN A 18 -34.78 -1.29 6.72
C GLN A 18 -33.82 -1.21 5.53
N GLN A 19 -33.14 -0.06 5.42
CA GLN A 19 -32.11 0.15 4.41
C GLN A 19 -31.01 -0.88 4.73
N MET A 20 -30.95 -1.95 3.93
CA MET A 20 -29.90 -2.95 4.07
C MET A 20 -28.56 -2.21 3.99
N ALA A 21 -27.79 -2.24 5.07
CA ALA A 21 -26.47 -1.66 5.08
C ALA A 21 -25.63 -2.31 3.97
N VAL A 22 -25.12 -1.51 3.05
CA VAL A 22 -24.28 -2.00 1.96
C VAL A 22 -23.04 -2.59 2.62
N GLN A 23 -22.84 -3.91 2.45
CA GLN A 23 -21.69 -4.59 3.01
C GLN A 23 -20.42 -4.19 2.25
N ARG A 24 -19.33 -3.88 2.98
CA ARG A 24 -18.03 -3.59 2.38
C ARG A 24 -17.46 -4.86 1.71
N PRO A 25 -17.12 -4.82 0.41
CA PRO A 25 -16.35 -5.88 -0.23
C PRO A 25 -14.96 -6.05 0.41
N LYS A 26 -14.38 -7.22 0.26
CA LYS A 26 -13.06 -7.49 0.84
C LYS A 26 -11.97 -6.63 0.18
N ILE A 27 -11.02 -6.20 1.03
CA ILE A 27 -9.77 -5.55 0.63
C ILE A 27 -8.64 -6.46 1.14
N THR A 28 -7.95 -7.13 0.22
CA THR A 28 -7.16 -8.33 0.53
C THR A 28 -5.65 -8.10 0.62
N GLY A 29 -5.16 -6.94 0.22
CA GLY A 29 -3.73 -6.63 0.27
C GLY A 29 -3.38 -5.44 -0.61
N ILE A 30 -2.11 -5.08 -0.63
CA ILE A 30 -1.54 -4.14 -1.58
C ILE A 30 -1.45 -4.85 -2.94
N ASP A 31 -1.91 -4.18 -4.00
CA ASP A 31 -1.74 -4.65 -5.38
C ASP A 31 -0.43 -4.11 -5.96
N HIS A 32 -0.24 -2.80 -5.85
CA HIS A 32 0.96 -2.11 -6.31
C HIS A 32 1.11 -0.73 -5.66
N VAL A 33 2.29 -0.13 -5.87
CA VAL A 33 2.57 1.27 -5.56
C VAL A 33 3.29 1.89 -6.76
N ASP A 34 2.85 3.06 -7.18
CA ASP A 34 3.49 3.82 -8.24
C ASP A 34 4.17 5.07 -7.69
N PHE A 35 5.36 5.34 -8.24
CA PHE A 35 6.15 6.50 -7.90
C PHE A 35 6.52 7.30 -9.15
N TYR A 36 6.96 8.53 -8.92
CA TYR A 36 7.63 9.36 -9.90
C TYR A 36 9.14 9.23 -9.74
N THR A 37 9.86 9.23 -10.86
CA THR A 37 11.33 9.23 -10.83
C THR A 37 11.91 10.40 -11.63
N SER A 38 13.02 10.91 -11.14
CA SER A 38 13.89 11.86 -11.87
C SER A 38 14.97 11.14 -12.69
N ASN A 39 15.21 9.82 -12.45
CA ASN A 39 16.29 9.06 -13.08
C ASN A 39 15.90 7.59 -13.29
N GLU A 40 15.29 7.33 -14.46
CA GLU A 40 14.87 5.98 -14.87
C GLU A 40 16.01 4.95 -14.85
N GLN A 41 17.21 5.34 -15.29
CA GLN A 41 18.35 4.41 -15.36
C GLN A 41 18.81 3.97 -13.96
N ALA A 42 18.88 4.90 -13.01
CA ALA A 42 19.27 4.57 -11.64
C ALA A 42 18.18 3.74 -10.93
N ASN A 43 16.90 4.02 -11.17
CA ASN A 43 15.81 3.16 -10.71
C ASN A 43 15.91 1.74 -11.28
N ASN A 44 16.12 1.62 -12.58
CA ASN A 44 16.30 0.30 -13.21
C ASN A 44 17.49 -0.44 -12.61
N HIS A 45 18.59 0.25 -12.32
CA HIS A 45 19.73 -0.38 -11.64
C HIS A 45 19.34 -0.91 -10.24
N LEU A 46 18.67 -0.11 -9.42
CA LEU A 46 18.25 -0.57 -8.09
C LEU A 46 17.27 -1.75 -8.17
N TYR A 47 16.14 -1.57 -8.88
CA TYR A 47 15.06 -2.56 -8.84
C TYR A 47 15.36 -3.82 -9.65
N ALA A 48 15.87 -3.69 -10.86
CA ALA A 48 16.13 -4.84 -11.72
C ALA A 48 17.49 -5.50 -11.46
N GLU A 49 18.54 -4.72 -11.13
CA GLU A 49 19.88 -5.29 -11.00
C GLU A 49 20.22 -5.61 -9.55
N VAL A 50 20.05 -4.70 -8.62
CA VAL A 50 20.39 -4.91 -7.21
C VAL A 50 19.35 -5.80 -6.52
N LEU A 51 18.07 -5.45 -6.59
CA LEU A 51 16.99 -6.23 -5.98
C LEU A 51 16.60 -7.46 -6.82
N GLY A 52 17.07 -7.57 -8.08
CA GLY A 52 16.82 -8.70 -8.96
C GLY A 52 15.35 -8.86 -9.37
N LEU A 53 14.55 -7.79 -9.29
CA LEU A 53 13.12 -7.85 -9.61
C LEU A 53 12.91 -7.91 -11.12
N PRO A 54 12.04 -8.81 -11.62
CA PRO A 54 11.71 -8.87 -13.03
C PRO A 54 11.03 -7.58 -13.50
N SER A 55 11.55 -6.99 -14.58
CA SER A 55 10.89 -5.88 -15.26
C SER A 55 9.68 -6.36 -16.05
N ALA A 56 8.65 -5.55 -16.16
CA ALA A 56 7.48 -5.81 -17.00
C ALA A 56 7.10 -4.56 -17.80
N LEU A 57 6.31 -4.75 -18.87
CA LEU A 57 5.83 -3.64 -19.66
C LEU A 57 4.91 -2.73 -18.84
N PRO A 58 4.94 -1.41 -19.10
CA PRO A 58 4.01 -0.46 -18.52
C PRO A 58 2.56 -0.85 -18.76
N LEU A 59 1.70 -0.59 -17.77
CA LEU A 59 0.26 -0.83 -17.84
C LEU A 59 -0.53 0.45 -18.03
N GLU A 60 -0.03 1.54 -17.47
CA GLU A 60 -0.67 2.83 -17.47
C GLU A 60 -0.01 3.79 -18.46
N THR A 61 -0.80 4.72 -18.99
CA THR A 61 -0.29 5.78 -19.84
C THR A 61 0.67 6.66 -19.04
N GLY A 62 1.88 6.85 -19.56
CA GLY A 62 2.94 7.64 -18.91
C GLY A 62 3.83 6.84 -17.95
N GLN A 63 3.48 5.60 -17.59
CA GLN A 63 4.36 4.73 -16.83
C GLN A 63 5.59 4.36 -17.69
N LEU A 64 6.79 4.54 -17.12
CA LEU A 64 8.06 4.21 -17.80
C LEU A 64 8.43 2.76 -17.60
N GLN A 65 8.29 2.27 -16.37
CA GLN A 65 8.79 0.97 -15.96
C GLN A 65 7.92 0.37 -14.85
N ARG A 66 7.88 -0.95 -14.80
CA ARG A 66 7.24 -1.73 -13.76
C ARG A 66 8.13 -2.90 -13.34
N PHE A 67 8.26 -3.15 -12.04
CA PHE A 67 9.04 -4.23 -11.46
C PHE A 67 8.13 -5.18 -10.68
N VAL A 68 8.16 -6.47 -11.01
CA VAL A 68 7.25 -7.48 -10.46
C VAL A 68 7.78 -8.04 -9.16
N ILE A 69 6.93 -8.10 -8.14
CA ILE A 69 7.20 -8.61 -6.80
C ILE A 69 6.18 -9.73 -6.51
N GLY A 70 6.44 -10.92 -7.02
CA GLY A 70 5.48 -12.03 -6.93
C GLY A 70 4.18 -11.76 -7.69
N LYS A 71 3.09 -11.45 -6.97
CA LYS A 71 1.78 -11.09 -7.55
C LYS A 71 1.54 -9.58 -7.54
N GLN A 72 2.43 -8.83 -6.96
CA GLN A 72 2.39 -7.39 -6.78
C GLN A 72 3.44 -6.74 -7.69
N TRP A 73 3.47 -5.42 -7.71
CA TRP A 73 4.50 -4.70 -8.46
C TRP A 73 4.70 -3.28 -7.93
N VAL A 74 5.82 -2.68 -8.29
CA VAL A 74 6.10 -1.26 -8.14
C VAL A 74 6.30 -0.66 -9.53
N GLY A 75 5.71 0.49 -9.79
CA GLY A 75 5.80 1.19 -11.07
C GLY A 75 6.43 2.56 -10.94
N TYR A 76 6.94 3.05 -12.06
CA TYR A 76 7.55 4.39 -12.13
C TYR A 76 7.08 5.14 -13.36
N SER A 77 6.82 6.43 -13.14
CA SER A 77 6.55 7.43 -14.19
C SER A 77 7.52 8.58 -14.07
N ALA A 78 7.68 9.35 -15.15
CA ALA A 78 8.48 10.57 -15.09
C ALA A 78 7.83 11.58 -14.14
N ALA A 79 8.64 12.24 -13.30
CA ALA A 79 8.14 13.25 -12.39
C ALA A 79 7.51 14.43 -13.17
N PRO A 80 6.23 14.73 -12.95
CA PRO A 80 5.55 15.82 -13.66
C PRO A 80 6.08 17.20 -13.24
N ASP A 81 6.59 17.29 -12.01
CA ASP A 81 7.29 18.43 -11.47
C ASP A 81 8.59 17.97 -10.78
N ALA A 82 9.72 18.38 -11.34
CA ALA A 82 11.02 18.04 -10.77
C ALA A 82 11.25 18.62 -9.36
N LYS A 83 10.51 19.66 -8.97
CA LYS A 83 10.61 20.30 -7.65
C LYS A 83 9.67 19.68 -6.60
N ALA A 84 8.72 18.86 -7.01
CA ALA A 84 7.83 18.20 -6.06
C ALA A 84 8.65 17.31 -5.11
N THR A 85 8.40 17.40 -3.82
CA THR A 85 9.07 16.57 -2.82
C THR A 85 8.42 15.20 -2.66
N ASN A 86 7.10 15.09 -2.87
CA ASN A 86 6.40 13.82 -2.86
C ASN A 86 6.58 13.09 -4.21
N ARG A 87 7.19 11.92 -4.15
CA ARG A 87 7.38 11.04 -5.32
C ARG A 87 6.37 9.91 -5.39
N MET A 88 5.53 9.70 -4.39
CA MET A 88 4.47 8.69 -4.45
C MET A 88 3.33 9.22 -5.32
N ASP A 89 3.01 8.50 -6.40
CA ASP A 89 1.87 8.80 -7.27
C ASP A 89 0.58 8.24 -6.67
N HIS A 90 0.56 6.94 -6.38
CA HIS A 90 -0.58 6.31 -5.74
C HIS A 90 -0.23 4.96 -5.10
N VAL A 91 -1.12 4.54 -4.20
CA VAL A 91 -1.13 3.21 -3.59
C VAL A 91 -2.38 2.47 -4.07
N ALA A 92 -2.22 1.23 -4.52
CA ALA A 92 -3.32 0.40 -4.98
C ALA A 92 -3.57 -0.79 -4.05
N PHE A 93 -4.82 -1.00 -3.66
CA PHE A 93 -5.27 -2.14 -2.88
C PHE A 93 -6.12 -3.08 -3.71
N SER A 94 -5.89 -4.39 -3.56
CA SER A 94 -6.71 -5.42 -4.20
C SER A 94 -8.06 -5.56 -3.52
N THR A 95 -9.14 -5.61 -4.30
CA THR A 95 -10.50 -5.93 -3.82
C THR A 95 -11.12 -7.06 -4.63
N GLU A 96 -12.07 -7.78 -4.03
CA GLU A 96 -12.81 -8.84 -4.73
C GLU A 96 -13.89 -8.28 -5.69
N ASP A 97 -14.42 -7.08 -5.41
CA ASP A 97 -15.48 -6.45 -6.23
C ASP A 97 -15.34 -4.91 -6.24
N CYS A 98 -14.76 -4.37 -7.31
CA CYS A 98 -14.61 -2.94 -7.52
C CYS A 98 -15.94 -2.19 -7.64
N ASP A 99 -16.93 -2.77 -8.33
CA ASP A 99 -18.19 -2.09 -8.56
C ASP A 99 -18.98 -1.95 -7.24
N ALA A 100 -19.03 -3.03 -6.44
CA ALA A 100 -19.64 -3.00 -5.11
C ALA A 100 -18.89 -2.10 -4.12
N LEU A 101 -17.54 -2.11 -4.13
CA LEU A 101 -16.74 -1.24 -3.28
C LEU A 101 -16.94 0.24 -3.63
N ARG A 102 -17.06 0.56 -4.90
CA ARG A 102 -17.35 1.92 -5.36
C ARG A 102 -18.71 2.42 -4.85
N VAL A 103 -19.75 1.57 -4.90
CA VAL A 103 -21.08 1.87 -4.35
C VAL A 103 -21.02 2.04 -2.84
N TYR A 104 -20.30 1.15 -2.15
CA TYR A 104 -20.10 1.23 -0.71
C TYR A 104 -19.44 2.55 -0.29
N LEU A 105 -18.32 2.93 -0.93
CA LEU A 105 -17.59 4.17 -0.63
C LEU A 105 -18.45 5.42 -0.90
N ALA A 106 -19.18 5.44 -2.01
CA ALA A 106 -20.11 6.54 -2.32
C ALA A 106 -21.21 6.69 -1.26
N ALA A 107 -21.74 5.57 -0.74
CA ALA A 107 -22.73 5.57 0.35
C ALA A 107 -22.17 6.07 1.68
N HIS A 108 -20.82 6.02 1.87
CA HIS A 108 -20.11 6.57 3.02
C HIS A 108 -19.55 7.98 2.75
N GLY A 109 -19.99 8.65 1.68
CA GLY A 109 -19.60 10.03 1.37
C GLY A 109 -18.23 10.18 0.73
N VAL A 110 -17.54 9.08 0.37
CA VAL A 110 -16.24 9.13 -0.31
C VAL A 110 -16.45 9.48 -1.78
N LYS A 111 -15.79 10.53 -2.24
CA LYS A 111 -15.87 10.97 -3.64
C LYS A 111 -15.00 10.07 -4.51
N VAL A 112 -15.65 9.28 -5.35
CA VAL A 112 -14.96 8.45 -6.35
C VAL A 112 -14.54 9.32 -7.53
N ARG A 113 -13.27 9.25 -7.94
CA ARG A 113 -12.80 9.87 -9.17
C ARG A 113 -13.35 9.05 -10.36
N GLU A 114 -13.65 9.72 -11.47
CA GLU A 114 -14.07 9.02 -12.70
C GLU A 114 -12.98 7.99 -13.06
N SER A 115 -13.43 6.79 -13.32
CA SER A 115 -12.58 5.60 -13.35
C SER A 115 -11.44 5.72 -14.36
N ALA A 116 -10.27 5.36 -13.93
CA ALA A 116 -9.31 4.70 -14.80
C ALA A 116 -10.02 3.49 -15.40
N GLY A 117 -10.20 3.46 -16.70
CA GLY A 117 -11.09 2.51 -17.39
C GLY A 117 -10.75 1.06 -17.10
N ARG A 118 -11.56 0.15 -17.64
CA ARG A 118 -11.27 -1.29 -17.65
C ARG A 118 -9.96 -1.51 -18.40
N SER A 119 -8.89 -1.84 -17.68
CA SER A 119 -7.66 -2.31 -18.31
C SER A 119 -7.83 -3.79 -18.68
N LYS A 120 -6.95 -4.31 -19.54
CA LYS A 120 -6.89 -5.76 -19.85
C LYS A 120 -6.60 -6.60 -18.59
N GLU A 121 -6.10 -5.97 -17.52
CA GLU A 121 -5.66 -6.63 -16.28
C GLU A 121 -6.70 -6.60 -15.16
N GLY A 122 -7.81 -5.90 -15.33
CA GLY A 122 -8.86 -5.86 -14.33
C GLY A 122 -9.70 -4.59 -14.38
N ARG A 123 -10.48 -4.40 -13.32
CA ARG A 123 -11.24 -3.18 -13.06
C ARG A 123 -10.53 -2.41 -11.97
N SER A 124 -10.48 -1.11 -12.08
CA SER A 124 -9.99 -0.26 -11.01
C SER A 124 -10.75 1.05 -10.93
N PHE A 125 -10.63 1.72 -9.81
CA PHE A 125 -11.07 3.10 -9.62
C PHE A 125 -10.21 3.77 -8.55
N ARG A 126 -10.18 5.10 -8.58
CA ARG A 126 -9.37 5.91 -7.66
C ARG A 126 -10.25 6.80 -6.78
N VAL A 127 -9.81 7.01 -5.57
CA VAL A 127 -10.32 8.00 -4.62
C VAL A 127 -9.15 8.81 -4.06
N ASN A 128 -9.43 9.91 -3.37
CA ASN A 128 -8.43 10.52 -2.52
C ASN A 128 -8.77 10.20 -1.07
N ASP A 129 -7.73 9.93 -0.28
CA ASP A 129 -7.85 9.94 1.17
C ASP A 129 -8.01 11.38 1.70
N PRO A 130 -8.23 11.57 3.01
CA PRO A 130 -8.40 12.91 3.60
C PRO A 130 -7.24 13.87 3.38
N GLU A 131 -6.00 13.38 3.28
CA GLU A 131 -4.81 14.20 3.01
C GLU A 131 -4.51 14.40 1.53
N GLY A 132 -5.32 13.81 0.66
CA GLY A 132 -5.22 13.97 -0.79
C GLY A 132 -4.35 12.94 -1.48
N ASN A 133 -3.82 11.93 -0.78
CA ASN A 133 -3.13 10.82 -1.41
C ASN A 133 -4.08 10.06 -2.33
N VAL A 134 -3.57 9.64 -3.48
CA VAL A 134 -4.36 8.86 -4.44
C VAL A 134 -4.37 7.40 -4.04
N ILE A 135 -5.56 6.87 -3.79
CA ILE A 135 -5.76 5.46 -3.46
C ILE A 135 -6.53 4.80 -4.58
N GLU A 136 -5.96 3.74 -5.13
CA GLU A 136 -6.58 2.92 -6.16
C GLU A 136 -7.11 1.61 -5.56
N PHE A 137 -8.28 1.19 -6.01
CA PHE A 137 -8.80 -0.15 -5.71
C PHE A 137 -8.83 -0.94 -7.01
N VAL A 138 -8.22 -2.13 -6.98
CA VAL A 138 -8.05 -2.99 -8.15
C VAL A 138 -8.74 -4.32 -7.91
N GLN A 139 -9.61 -4.71 -8.84
CA GLN A 139 -10.12 -6.08 -8.94
C GLN A 139 -9.35 -6.79 -10.05
N PRO A 140 -8.33 -7.60 -9.72
CA PRO A 140 -7.52 -8.25 -10.72
C PRO A 140 -8.35 -9.22 -11.56
N SER A 141 -8.15 -9.23 -12.88
CA SER A 141 -8.74 -10.26 -13.73
C SER A 141 -7.99 -11.57 -13.51
N GLY A 142 -8.69 -12.66 -13.17
CA GLY A 142 -8.08 -13.97 -12.87
C GLY A 142 -7.20 -14.57 -13.95
N ALA A 143 -7.18 -13.99 -15.16
CA ALA A 143 -6.47 -14.51 -16.33
C ALA A 143 -5.06 -13.93 -16.53
N ILE A 144 -4.69 -12.82 -15.90
CA ILE A 144 -3.50 -12.04 -16.29
C ILE A 144 -2.35 -12.10 -15.27
N ARG A 145 -2.62 -12.54 -14.04
CA ARG A 145 -1.55 -12.71 -13.03
C ARG A 145 -0.50 -13.78 -13.35
N ALA A 146 -0.72 -14.60 -14.38
CA ALA A 146 0.10 -15.78 -14.63
C ALA A 146 1.01 -15.70 -15.87
N LYS A 147 1.00 -14.63 -16.67
CA LYS A 147 1.90 -14.51 -17.83
C LYS A 147 2.59 -13.17 -17.87
N PRO A 148 3.93 -13.12 -17.84
CA PRO A 148 4.67 -12.00 -18.38
C PRO A 148 4.26 -11.89 -19.85
N SER A 149 3.45 -10.93 -20.23
CA SER A 149 3.05 -10.73 -21.62
C SER A 149 4.18 -10.04 -22.36
N GLY A 150 4.96 -10.77 -23.12
CA GLY A 150 5.96 -10.19 -23.98
C GLY A 150 6.76 -11.24 -24.72
N GLN A 151 6.34 -11.61 -25.92
CA GLN A 151 7.26 -11.99 -26.98
C GLN A 151 7.97 -10.71 -27.43
N GLY A 152 9.14 -10.46 -26.90
CA GLY A 152 9.99 -9.37 -27.30
C GLY A 152 11.06 -9.18 -26.23
N GLU A 153 12.23 -9.68 -26.52
CA GLU A 153 13.47 -9.56 -25.76
C GLU A 153 13.32 -9.75 -24.23
N ALA A 154 13.63 -10.94 -23.86
CA ALA A 154 13.60 -11.48 -22.53
C ALA A 154 13.67 -10.41 -21.45
N LEU A 155 12.61 -10.31 -20.67
CA LEU A 155 12.74 -10.11 -19.24
C LEU A 155 14.00 -10.89 -18.83
N ARG A 156 15.12 -10.22 -18.69
CA ARG A 156 16.29 -10.81 -18.05
C ARG A 156 15.95 -10.90 -16.58
N ALA A 157 15.00 -11.80 -16.28
CA ALA A 157 14.73 -12.19 -14.92
C ALA A 157 16.07 -12.68 -14.36
N ARG A 158 16.66 -11.92 -13.46
CA ARG A 158 17.68 -12.53 -12.61
C ARG A 158 16.97 -13.65 -11.88
N PRO A 159 17.51 -14.86 -11.86
CA PRO A 159 16.79 -16.05 -11.40
C PRO A 159 16.43 -16.04 -9.91
N ASP A 160 16.90 -15.06 -9.15
CA ASP A 160 16.76 -15.02 -7.68
C ASP A 160 16.52 -13.61 -7.13
N PRO A 161 15.28 -13.09 -7.20
CA PRO A 161 14.94 -11.81 -6.61
C PRO A 161 15.10 -11.84 -5.09
N VAL A 162 15.52 -10.69 -4.52
CA VAL A 162 15.69 -10.51 -3.08
C VAL A 162 14.38 -10.73 -2.33
N SER A 163 13.27 -10.31 -2.91
CA SER A 163 11.92 -10.50 -2.35
C SER A 163 10.91 -10.87 -3.43
N ARG A 164 9.83 -11.53 -2.98
CA ARG A 164 8.64 -11.85 -3.79
C ARG A 164 7.36 -11.31 -3.20
N ARG A 165 7.46 -10.42 -2.21
CA ARG A 165 6.31 -9.94 -1.45
C ARG A 165 6.48 -8.47 -1.04
N LEU A 166 5.58 -7.61 -1.49
CA LEU A 166 5.39 -6.26 -0.96
C LEU A 166 4.48 -6.37 0.27
N ILE A 167 4.97 -6.00 1.45
CA ILE A 167 4.25 -6.22 2.70
C ILE A 167 3.64 -4.95 3.28
N HIS A 168 4.26 -3.80 3.04
CA HIS A 168 3.67 -2.53 3.40
C HIS A 168 4.13 -1.39 2.50
N THR A 169 3.40 -0.31 2.58
CA THR A 169 3.77 1.01 2.10
C THR A 169 3.49 2.01 3.20
N GLY A 170 4.31 3.04 3.32
CA GLY A 170 4.12 4.12 4.27
C GLY A 170 4.00 5.46 3.59
N PHE A 171 3.30 6.38 4.22
CA PHE A 171 3.28 7.78 3.83
C PHE A 171 3.02 8.71 5.02
N ILE A 172 3.37 9.97 4.86
CA ILE A 172 3.22 10.99 5.89
C ILE A 172 1.73 11.21 6.16
N VAL A 173 1.36 11.19 7.45
CA VAL A 173 0.02 11.48 7.95
C VAL A 173 0.08 12.62 8.97
N ARG A 174 -0.68 13.67 8.76
CA ARG A 174 -0.76 14.87 9.61
C ARG A 174 -2.03 14.89 10.45
N ASP A 175 -3.16 14.61 9.82
CA ASP A 175 -4.46 14.47 10.51
C ASP A 175 -4.82 13.00 10.71
N ARG A 176 -4.22 12.40 11.74
CA ARG A 176 -4.47 11.00 12.09
C ARG A 176 -5.96 10.70 12.31
N ALA A 177 -6.72 11.64 12.84
CA ALA A 177 -8.14 11.40 13.14
C ALA A 177 -8.96 11.28 11.85
N ALA A 178 -8.68 12.11 10.84
CA ALA A 178 -9.30 12.03 9.53
C ALA A 178 -8.90 10.74 8.81
N GLU A 179 -7.62 10.37 8.85
CA GLU A 179 -7.12 9.14 8.25
C GLU A 179 -7.67 7.88 8.95
N ASP A 180 -7.73 7.86 10.29
CA ASP A 180 -8.37 6.78 11.04
C ASP A 180 -9.85 6.65 10.66
N HIS A 181 -10.58 7.76 10.47
CA HIS A 181 -11.96 7.69 10.00
C HIS A 181 -12.05 7.05 8.60
N PHE A 182 -11.19 7.43 7.68
CA PHE A 182 -11.19 6.87 6.33
C PHE A 182 -10.75 5.39 6.31
N TYR A 183 -9.56 5.08 6.87
CA TYR A 183 -9.01 3.74 6.77
C TYR A 183 -9.66 2.76 7.77
N LYS A 184 -9.93 3.16 9.02
CA LYS A 184 -10.51 2.25 10.01
C LYS A 184 -12.03 2.18 9.93
N ASP A 185 -12.72 3.34 10.00
CA ASP A 185 -14.17 3.33 10.16
C ASP A 185 -14.87 3.02 8.83
N ILE A 186 -14.37 3.56 7.71
CA ILE A 186 -14.96 3.30 6.38
C ILE A 186 -14.36 2.05 5.75
N LEU A 187 -13.04 1.95 5.58
CA LEU A 187 -12.41 0.83 4.88
C LEU A 187 -12.20 -0.41 5.74
N GLY A 188 -12.26 -0.30 7.07
CA GLY A 188 -12.16 -1.42 8.00
C GLY A 188 -10.73 -1.91 8.28
N PHE A 189 -9.71 -1.09 7.99
CA PHE A 189 -8.34 -1.37 8.38
C PHE A 189 -8.21 -1.48 9.90
N ARG A 190 -7.23 -2.23 10.38
CA ARG A 190 -7.04 -2.49 11.81
C ARG A 190 -5.64 -2.11 12.23
N LEU A 191 -5.51 -1.53 13.40
CA LEU A 191 -4.18 -1.30 13.97
C LEU A 191 -3.48 -2.66 14.14
N TYR A 192 -2.32 -2.80 13.51
CA TYR A 192 -1.48 -3.99 13.57
C TYR A 192 -0.37 -3.83 14.61
N TRP A 193 0.31 -2.69 14.57
CA TRP A 193 1.36 -2.31 15.51
C TRP A 193 1.51 -0.78 15.53
N HIS A 194 2.02 -0.23 16.62
CA HIS A 194 2.45 1.16 16.67
C HIS A 194 3.70 1.31 17.52
N GLY A 195 4.52 2.28 17.19
CA GLY A 195 5.73 2.61 17.93
C GLY A 195 6.19 4.04 17.72
N GLY A 196 7.27 4.40 18.37
CA GLY A 196 7.86 5.72 18.26
C GLY A 196 9.32 5.75 18.71
N MET A 197 9.98 6.87 18.39
CA MET A 197 11.38 7.10 18.78
C MET A 197 11.55 7.25 20.28
N LYS A 198 10.52 7.77 20.96
CA LYS A 198 10.50 8.02 22.40
C LYS A 198 9.36 7.25 23.06
N ASP A 199 9.54 6.90 24.33
CA ASP A 199 8.51 6.26 25.14
C ASP A 199 7.25 7.13 25.20
N GLY A 200 6.10 6.49 24.97
CA GLY A 200 4.80 7.15 24.97
C GLY A 200 4.48 8.01 23.73
N GLN A 201 5.41 8.13 22.77
CA GLN A 201 5.18 8.76 21.49
C GLN A 201 4.80 7.69 20.43
N THR A 202 3.92 8.06 19.53
CA THR A 202 3.62 7.24 18.33
C THR A 202 4.08 8.01 17.12
N ASP A 203 5.14 7.52 16.47
CA ASP A 203 5.65 8.07 15.22
C ASP A 203 5.27 7.19 14.03
N TRP A 204 4.96 5.92 14.29
CA TRP A 204 4.55 4.92 13.31
C TRP A 204 3.26 4.21 13.75
N ALA A 205 2.31 4.05 12.84
CA ALA A 205 1.14 3.24 13.07
C ALA A 205 0.84 2.37 11.85
N ALA A 206 1.05 1.07 12.00
CA ALA A 206 0.81 0.08 10.95
C ALA A 206 -0.68 -0.30 10.91
N MET A 207 -1.37 0.07 9.84
CA MET A 207 -2.80 -0.15 9.62
C MET A 207 -2.99 -1.31 8.66
N GLN A 208 -3.27 -2.51 9.19
CA GLN A 208 -3.42 -3.72 8.41
C GLN A 208 -4.71 -3.71 7.59
N VAL A 209 -4.63 -4.11 6.33
CA VAL A 209 -5.81 -4.30 5.49
C VAL A 209 -6.82 -5.24 6.14
N PRO A 210 -8.14 -5.02 5.96
CA PRO A 210 -9.14 -5.75 6.74
C PRO A 210 -9.22 -7.26 6.46
N ASP A 211 -8.88 -7.67 5.24
CA ASP A 211 -9.06 -9.05 4.78
C ASP A 211 -7.74 -9.69 4.30
N GLY A 212 -6.60 -9.19 4.82
CA GLY A 212 -5.26 -9.67 4.49
C GLY A 212 -4.23 -9.34 5.56
N THR A 213 -2.96 -9.41 5.20
CA THR A 213 -1.84 -9.24 6.12
C THR A 213 -0.93 -8.05 5.80
N ASP A 214 -1.08 -7.44 4.62
CA ASP A 214 -0.34 -6.24 4.25
C ASP A 214 -0.85 -5.03 5.04
N TRP A 215 -0.02 -4.01 5.19
CA TRP A 215 -0.46 -2.82 5.92
C TRP A 215 -0.03 -1.51 5.25
N LEU A 216 -0.75 -0.47 5.55
CA LEU A 216 -0.37 0.92 5.33
C LEU A 216 0.28 1.43 6.60
N GLU A 217 1.44 2.06 6.51
CA GLU A 217 2.11 2.66 7.65
C GLU A 217 1.92 4.18 7.66
N TYR A 218 1.32 4.69 8.72
CA TYR A 218 1.25 6.14 8.98
C TYR A 218 2.58 6.61 9.52
N MET A 219 3.22 7.53 8.82
CA MET A 219 4.42 8.24 9.26
C MET A 219 3.99 9.55 9.92
N LEU A 220 4.00 9.57 11.26
CA LEU A 220 3.45 10.65 12.08
C LEU A 220 4.54 11.62 12.56
N ASN A 221 4.13 12.80 13.02
CA ASN A 221 5.02 13.81 13.62
C ASN A 221 6.11 14.35 12.69
N ILE A 222 5.87 14.31 11.39
CA ILE A 222 6.78 14.86 10.38
C ILE A 222 6.48 16.35 10.20
N ASP A 223 7.53 17.15 9.97
CA ASP A 223 7.43 18.58 9.73
C ASP A 223 6.45 18.91 8.59
N ALA A 224 5.81 20.07 8.67
CA ALA A 224 4.76 20.46 7.73
C ALA A 224 5.26 20.57 6.27
N ASN A 225 6.53 20.93 6.08
CA ASN A 225 7.15 21.13 4.76
C ASN A 225 8.46 20.31 4.69
N PRO A 226 8.38 18.98 4.60
CA PRO A 226 9.57 18.15 4.50
C PRO A 226 10.26 18.34 3.14
N ASP A 227 11.57 18.23 3.12
CA ASP A 227 12.35 18.20 1.88
C ASP A 227 12.14 16.88 1.12
N LEU A 228 12.79 16.76 -0.05
CA LEU A 228 12.68 15.57 -0.90
C LEU A 228 13.21 14.33 -0.18
N GLN A 229 14.35 14.44 0.52
CA GLN A 229 14.94 13.31 1.23
C GLN A 229 14.02 12.83 2.37
N THR A 230 13.57 13.74 3.22
CA THR A 230 12.64 13.40 4.31
C THR A 230 11.36 12.77 3.75
N THR A 231 10.78 13.36 2.70
CA THR A 231 9.56 12.83 2.10
C THR A 231 9.78 11.45 1.49
N GLY A 232 10.89 11.23 0.80
CA GLY A 232 11.23 9.93 0.19
C GLY A 232 11.46 8.83 1.22
N VAL A 233 12.12 9.15 2.34
CA VAL A 233 12.27 8.21 3.47
C VAL A 233 10.94 7.83 4.10
N MET A 234 10.01 8.79 4.21
CA MET A 234 8.71 8.57 4.85
C MET A 234 7.68 7.94 3.91
N ASN A 235 7.66 8.36 2.63
CA ASN A 235 6.77 7.80 1.62
C ASN A 235 7.47 6.63 0.91
N HIS A 236 7.30 5.41 1.42
CA HIS A 236 8.15 4.27 1.13
C HIS A 236 7.37 2.98 0.84
N ILE A 237 8.11 1.97 0.42
CA ILE A 237 7.63 0.58 0.33
C ILE A 237 8.51 -0.34 1.16
N SER A 238 7.94 -1.46 1.59
CA SER A 238 8.69 -2.51 2.26
C SER A 238 8.46 -3.88 1.61
N LEU A 239 9.57 -4.54 1.35
CA LEU A 239 9.65 -5.86 0.74
C LEU A 239 9.91 -6.92 1.83
N GLY A 240 9.00 -7.87 1.94
CA GLY A 240 9.13 -8.96 2.91
C GLY A 240 10.20 -9.96 2.52
N VAL A 241 11.06 -10.31 3.46
CA VAL A 241 12.10 -11.34 3.32
C VAL A 241 12.01 -12.39 4.43
N ARG A 242 12.52 -13.58 4.19
CA ARG A 242 12.53 -14.65 5.20
C ARG A 242 13.70 -14.54 6.16
N ASP A 243 14.84 -14.16 5.63
CA ASP A 243 16.12 -14.05 6.34
C ASP A 243 16.86 -12.84 5.80
N MET A 244 17.15 -11.89 6.66
CA MET A 244 17.79 -10.64 6.28
C MET A 244 19.22 -10.85 5.79
N LYS A 245 19.97 -11.78 6.38
CA LYS A 245 21.34 -12.07 5.93
C LYS A 245 21.37 -12.65 4.54
N GLU A 246 20.41 -13.53 4.22
CA GLU A 246 20.25 -14.08 2.86
C GLU A 246 19.89 -12.97 1.87
N ALA A 247 18.98 -12.07 2.25
CA ALA A 247 18.57 -10.95 1.40
C ALA A 247 19.75 -10.01 1.07
N VAL A 248 20.54 -9.62 2.08
CA VAL A 248 21.73 -8.79 1.89
C VAL A 248 22.76 -9.51 1.03
N ALA A 249 23.05 -10.79 1.30
CA ALA A 249 23.99 -11.57 0.51
C ALA A 249 23.58 -11.67 -0.98
N LYS A 250 22.27 -11.75 -1.28
CA LYS A 250 21.76 -11.69 -2.65
C LYS A 250 22.03 -10.33 -3.30
N MET A 251 21.77 -9.23 -2.60
CA MET A 251 22.08 -7.89 -3.13
C MET A 251 23.58 -7.73 -3.41
N GLU A 252 24.43 -8.19 -2.50
CA GLU A 252 25.89 -8.17 -2.70
C GLU A 252 26.32 -9.01 -3.92
N ALA A 253 25.75 -10.19 -4.08
CA ALA A 253 25.97 -11.04 -5.25
C ALA A 253 25.47 -10.39 -6.56
N HIS A 254 24.50 -9.50 -6.49
CA HIS A 254 24.00 -8.69 -7.58
C HIS A 254 24.84 -7.41 -7.82
N GLY A 255 25.87 -7.16 -7.00
CA GLY A 255 26.78 -6.04 -7.16
C GLY A 255 26.52 -4.84 -6.27
N TRP A 256 25.52 -4.93 -5.36
CA TRP A 256 25.34 -3.90 -4.33
C TRP A 256 26.55 -3.86 -3.39
N LYS A 257 26.89 -2.67 -2.95
CA LYS A 257 27.96 -2.45 -1.97
C LYS A 257 27.51 -1.39 -0.96
N PRO A 258 27.86 -1.55 0.33
CA PRO A 258 27.64 -0.50 1.32
C PRO A 258 28.31 0.82 0.88
N HIS A 259 27.62 1.93 1.04
CA HIS A 259 28.16 3.26 0.78
C HIS A 259 28.94 3.77 1.99
N ASP A 260 28.51 3.38 3.19
CA ASP A 260 29.17 3.72 4.45
C ASP A 260 28.97 2.64 5.51
N LYS A 261 29.44 2.93 6.73
CA LYS A 261 29.35 2.00 7.88
C LYS A 261 27.93 1.81 8.42
N ASP A 262 27.01 2.71 8.09
CA ASP A 262 25.64 2.70 8.59
C ASP A 262 24.72 1.91 7.64
N ASP A 263 25.22 1.52 6.47
CA ASP A 263 24.53 0.61 5.53
C ASP A 263 24.59 -0.86 6.05
N HIS A 264 23.86 -1.15 7.11
CA HIS A 264 23.76 -2.48 7.69
C HIS A 264 22.35 -2.80 8.16
N SER A 265 22.02 -4.09 8.21
CA SER A 265 20.74 -4.54 8.75
C SER A 265 20.70 -4.33 10.27
N GLU A 266 19.55 -3.89 10.76
CA GLU A 266 19.28 -3.67 12.17
C GLU A 266 17.94 -4.26 12.59
N ILE A 267 17.70 -4.34 13.89
CA ILE A 267 16.38 -4.71 14.41
C ILE A 267 15.60 -3.44 14.73
N GLY A 268 14.49 -3.25 14.01
CA GLY A 268 13.60 -2.13 14.21
C GLY A 268 12.86 -2.16 15.55
N LYS A 269 12.14 -1.10 15.84
CA LYS A 269 11.32 -0.97 17.06
C LYS A 269 10.21 -2.01 17.15
N ASP A 270 9.76 -2.52 16.02
CA ASP A 270 8.79 -3.61 15.91
C ASP A 270 9.39 -5.01 16.16
N GLY A 271 10.69 -5.09 16.42
CA GLY A 271 11.42 -6.33 16.72
C GLY A 271 11.78 -7.17 15.49
N LYS A 272 11.56 -6.67 14.28
CA LYS A 272 11.93 -7.35 13.04
C LYS A 272 13.27 -6.85 12.52
N TRP A 273 14.00 -7.72 11.82
CA TRP A 273 15.15 -7.29 11.03
C TRP A 273 14.70 -6.42 9.87
N GLN A 274 15.40 -5.32 9.67
CA GLN A 274 15.17 -4.31 8.65
C GLN A 274 16.48 -3.93 7.96
N PHE A 275 16.37 -3.51 6.70
CA PHE A 275 17.46 -2.97 5.92
C PHE A 275 16.92 -2.02 4.85
N ASP A 276 17.47 -0.82 4.76
CA ASP A 276 17.02 0.22 3.86
C ASP A 276 17.94 0.40 2.66
N VAL A 277 17.40 0.47 1.46
CA VAL A 277 18.06 0.99 0.27
C VAL A 277 17.21 2.12 -0.31
N PHE A 278 17.86 3.02 -1.04
CA PHE A 278 17.21 4.22 -1.55
C PHE A 278 17.30 4.31 -3.06
N ASP A 279 16.21 4.74 -3.67
CA ASP A 279 16.21 5.08 -5.07
C ASP A 279 16.85 6.48 -5.32
N PRO A 280 17.04 6.91 -6.58
CA PRO A 280 17.69 8.20 -6.87
C PRO A 280 16.90 9.44 -6.39
N ASP A 281 15.63 9.29 -6.06
CA ASP A 281 14.77 10.33 -5.49
C ASP A 281 14.62 10.20 -3.96
N PHE A 282 15.49 9.43 -3.30
CA PHE A 282 15.48 9.12 -1.87
C PHE A 282 14.29 8.31 -1.40
N THR A 283 13.49 7.73 -2.30
CA THR A 283 12.41 6.82 -1.90
C THR A 283 13.01 5.60 -1.23
N ARG A 284 12.64 5.35 0.01
CA ARG A 284 13.10 4.19 0.78
C ARG A 284 12.44 2.92 0.27
N VAL A 285 13.26 1.94 -0.04
CA VAL A 285 12.86 0.55 -0.24
C VAL A 285 13.39 -0.24 0.94
N GLU A 286 12.53 -0.51 1.88
CA GLU A 286 12.87 -1.28 3.07
C GLU A 286 12.80 -2.77 2.76
N LEU A 287 13.76 -3.54 3.21
CA LEU A 287 13.65 -4.98 3.37
C LEU A 287 13.29 -5.27 4.82
N MET A 288 12.29 -6.12 5.05
CA MET A 288 11.84 -6.45 6.40
C MET A 288 11.53 -7.93 6.55
N GLU A 289 11.99 -8.55 7.63
CA GLU A 289 11.58 -9.94 7.92
C GLU A 289 10.09 -10.03 8.24
N PHE A 290 9.46 -11.13 7.82
CA PHE A 290 8.02 -11.31 8.00
C PHE A 290 7.59 -11.34 9.47
N THR A 291 8.45 -11.86 10.35
CA THR A 291 8.14 -12.07 11.77
C THR A 291 9.19 -11.42 12.66
N PRO A 292 8.81 -10.92 13.83
CA PRO A 292 9.77 -10.36 14.76
C PRO A 292 10.67 -11.44 15.36
N THR A 293 11.95 -11.12 15.54
CA THR A 293 12.95 -11.94 16.22
C THR A 293 13.15 -11.51 17.67
N GLN A 294 12.65 -10.33 18.02
CA GLN A 294 12.66 -9.78 19.37
C GLN A 294 11.26 -9.30 19.75
N LYS A 295 11.03 -9.11 21.05
CA LYS A 295 9.79 -8.49 21.50
C LYS A 295 9.70 -7.06 20.96
N PRO A 296 8.59 -6.69 20.30
CA PRO A 296 8.40 -5.33 19.82
C PRO A 296 8.35 -4.34 21.00
N CYS A 297 8.84 -3.13 20.79
CA CYS A 297 8.60 -2.02 21.68
C CYS A 297 7.16 -1.52 21.50
N CYS A 298 6.71 -0.78 22.46
CA CYS A 298 5.61 0.19 22.40
C CYS A 298 4.22 -0.46 22.32
N SER A 299 3.95 -1.45 21.48
CA SER A 299 2.73 -2.25 21.45
C SER A 299 2.99 -3.69 21.03
N ASP A 300 2.11 -4.61 21.42
CA ASP A 300 2.08 -5.94 20.85
C ASP A 300 1.43 -5.90 19.47
N PHE A 301 1.77 -6.87 18.60
CA PHE A 301 1.07 -7.04 17.32
C PHE A 301 -0.37 -7.50 17.55
N GLN A 302 -1.32 -6.87 16.84
CA GLN A 302 -2.76 -7.13 16.97
C GLN A 302 -3.33 -8.00 15.84
N GLY A 303 -2.50 -8.44 14.91
CA GLY A 303 -2.93 -9.23 13.76
C GLY A 303 -1.89 -10.24 13.28
N PRO A 304 -2.23 -11.08 12.29
CA PRO A 304 -1.31 -12.03 11.72
C PRO A 304 -0.17 -11.35 10.97
N HIS A 305 1.02 -11.94 11.05
CA HIS A 305 2.15 -11.50 10.26
C HIS A 305 1.97 -11.85 8.78
N PRO A 306 2.51 -11.04 7.84
CA PRO A 306 2.59 -11.41 6.45
C PRO A 306 3.49 -12.63 6.26
N SER A 307 3.39 -13.25 5.10
CA SER A 307 4.23 -14.37 4.70
C SER A 307 4.51 -14.28 3.19
N GLU A 308 5.39 -15.13 2.71
CA GLU A 308 5.75 -15.17 1.29
C GLU A 308 4.61 -15.63 0.35
N LYS A 309 3.54 -16.21 0.90
CA LYS A 309 2.40 -16.81 0.14
C LYS A 309 1.26 -15.84 -0.04
#